data_77a9bd717e175e1b82dc0b98ae58fc5f
#
_entry.id   77a9bd717e175e1b82dc0b98ae58fc5f
#
_cell.length_a   1.000
_cell.length_b   1.000
_cell.length_c   1.000
_cell.angle_alpha   90.00
_cell.angle_beta   90.00
_cell.angle_gamma   90.00
#
_symmetry.space_group_name_H-M   'P 1'
#
loop_
_entity.id
_entity.type
_entity.pdbx_description
1 polymer ?
#
loop_
_entity_poly.entity_id
_entity_poly.type
_entity_poly.pdbx_seq_one_letter_code
_entity_poly.pdbx_strand_id
1 'polypeptide(L)'
;MVTIDDLQFSSQAHGGIGAVLKTKSKITISIQAGQGLYSTPRKDGLESESYSAFEVALFNVKGNFVTHKFIDCGADSIAGWVPRSVINNIIYQLER
;
A
#
# COMPACT_ATOMS: atom_id res chain seq x y z
N MET A 1 6.33 3.71 -16.62
CA MET A 1 5.17 3.28 -15.80
C MET A 1 5.61 3.15 -14.34
N VAL A 2 4.82 3.68 -13.41
CA VAL A 2 5.12 3.55 -11.98
C VAL A 2 4.63 2.19 -11.49
N THR A 3 5.47 1.49 -10.74
CA THR A 3 5.11 0.24 -10.06
C THR A 3 5.52 0.34 -8.60
N ILE A 4 5.15 -0.68 -7.80
CA ILE A 4 5.54 -0.73 -6.40
C ILE A 4 7.08 -0.70 -6.25
N ASP A 5 7.80 -1.21 -7.24
CA ASP A 5 9.27 -1.22 -7.20
C ASP A 5 9.90 0.16 -7.33
N ASP A 6 9.15 1.13 -7.84
CA ASP A 6 9.61 2.52 -7.99
C ASP A 6 9.37 3.36 -6.73
N LEU A 7 8.67 2.83 -5.75
CA LEU A 7 8.31 3.58 -4.55
C LEU A 7 9.46 3.55 -3.55
N GLN A 8 9.60 4.66 -2.82
CA GLN A 8 10.61 4.77 -1.77
C GLN A 8 9.99 4.40 -0.44
N PHE A 9 10.34 3.22 0.06
CA PHE A 9 9.90 2.77 1.36
C PHE A 9 10.84 3.31 2.45
N SER A 10 10.25 3.74 3.54
CA SER A 10 11.01 4.23 4.70
C SER A 10 10.54 3.54 5.97
N SER A 11 11.41 3.55 6.99
CA SER A 11 11.09 2.99 8.29
C SER A 11 9.93 3.76 8.93
N GLN A 12 9.02 3.05 9.55
CA GLN A 12 7.87 3.62 10.22
C GLN A 12 8.02 3.48 11.74
N ALA A 13 7.28 4.32 12.49
CA ALA A 13 7.33 4.30 13.96
C ALA A 13 6.93 2.94 14.54
N HIS A 14 6.10 2.17 13.83
CA HIS A 14 5.65 0.84 14.27
C HIS A 14 6.69 -0.26 14.03
N GLY A 15 7.85 0.06 13.47
CA GLY A 15 8.94 -0.90 13.23
C GLY A 15 8.98 -1.50 11.84
N GLY A 16 7.93 -1.34 11.06
CA GLY A 16 7.89 -1.81 9.68
C GLY A 16 8.32 -0.76 8.67
N ILE A 17 7.91 -0.95 7.41
CA ILE A 17 8.20 0.00 6.34
C ILE A 17 6.90 0.49 5.72
N GLY A 18 6.97 1.65 5.07
CA GLY A 18 5.82 2.21 4.39
C GLY A 18 6.23 3.14 3.27
N ALA A 19 5.36 3.24 2.27
CA ALA A 19 5.50 4.18 1.16
C ALA A 19 4.14 4.80 0.85
N VAL A 20 4.16 6.03 0.35
CA VAL A 20 2.96 6.76 -0.04
C VAL A 20 3.15 7.25 -1.47
N LEU A 21 2.16 7.02 -2.31
CA LEU A 21 2.15 7.53 -3.68
C LEU A 21 0.92 8.39 -3.91
N LYS A 22 1.14 9.64 -4.29
CA LYS A 22 0.06 10.53 -4.74
C LYS A 22 -0.04 10.38 -6.26
N THR A 23 -1.14 9.81 -6.72
CA THR A 23 -1.31 9.47 -8.13
C THR A 23 -1.85 10.65 -8.93
N LYS A 24 -1.77 10.52 -10.27
CA LYS A 24 -2.32 11.52 -11.20
C LYS A 24 -3.83 11.68 -11.03
N SER A 25 -4.53 10.63 -10.61
CA SER A 25 -5.96 10.68 -10.34
C SER A 25 -6.31 11.36 -9.02
N LYS A 26 -5.32 11.90 -8.31
CA LYS A 26 -5.47 12.57 -7.02
C LYS A 26 -5.94 11.64 -5.91
N ILE A 27 -5.72 10.34 -6.08
CA ILE A 27 -5.89 9.33 -5.04
C ILE A 27 -4.51 9.02 -4.47
N THR A 28 -4.41 8.98 -3.15
CA THR A 28 -3.16 8.63 -2.47
C THR A 28 -3.23 7.16 -2.06
N ILE A 29 -2.17 6.40 -2.37
CA ILE A 29 -2.04 5.01 -1.96
C ILE A 29 -1.02 4.94 -0.84
N SER A 30 -1.39 4.32 0.29
CA SER A 30 -0.48 4.02 1.40
C SER A 30 -0.23 2.53 1.41
N ILE A 31 1.04 2.12 1.40
CA ILE A 31 1.46 0.72 1.30
C ILE A 31 2.43 0.47 2.44
N GLN A 32 2.10 -0.50 3.31
CA GLN A 32 2.88 -0.78 4.51
C GLN A 32 3.12 -2.26 4.69
N ALA A 33 4.21 -2.62 5.36
CA ALA A 33 4.54 -3.99 5.72
C ALA A 33 5.32 -4.03 7.04
N GLY A 34 5.13 -5.09 7.82
CA GLY A 34 5.81 -5.25 9.09
C GLY A 34 5.13 -6.27 9.97
N GLN A 35 5.70 -6.51 11.15
CA GLN A 35 5.20 -7.51 12.10
C GLN A 35 3.80 -7.17 12.59
N GLY A 36 3.51 -5.91 12.82
CA GLY A 36 2.20 -5.46 13.31
C GLY A 36 1.18 -5.21 12.21
N LEU A 37 1.48 -5.55 10.96
CA LEU A 37 0.65 -5.24 9.81
C LEU A 37 0.25 -6.51 9.06
N TYR A 38 -0.80 -6.41 8.26
CA TYR A 38 -1.28 -7.54 7.46
C TYR A 38 -0.47 -7.65 6.17
N SER A 39 0.78 -8.06 6.32
CA SER A 39 1.73 -8.27 5.23
C SER A 39 2.26 -9.71 5.23
N THR A 40 2.96 -10.09 4.15
CA THR A 40 3.64 -11.37 4.06
C THR A 40 5.10 -11.12 3.66
N PRO A 41 6.07 -11.48 4.51
CA PRO A 41 5.88 -11.98 5.88
C PRO A 41 5.44 -10.87 6.85
N ARG A 42 4.94 -11.26 8.01
CA ARG A 42 4.64 -10.32 9.10
C ARG A 42 5.88 -10.17 9.96
N LYS A 43 6.85 -9.43 9.46
CA LYS A 43 8.15 -9.29 10.07
C LYS A 43 8.70 -7.89 9.80
N ASP A 44 9.36 -7.29 10.79
CA ASP A 44 10.02 -6.00 10.65
C ASP A 44 11.44 -6.16 10.11
N GLY A 45 12.04 -5.04 9.70
CA GLY A 45 13.46 -4.97 9.38
C GLY A 45 13.87 -5.55 8.03
N LEU A 46 12.90 -5.86 7.16
CA LEU A 46 13.20 -6.38 5.82
C LEU A 46 13.14 -5.27 4.77
N GLU A 47 13.83 -5.47 3.67
CA GLU A 47 13.72 -4.62 2.49
C GLU A 47 12.37 -4.85 1.81
N SER A 48 11.90 -3.84 1.06
CA SER A 48 10.59 -3.93 0.39
C SER A 48 10.50 -5.13 -0.55
N GLU A 49 11.59 -5.52 -1.18
CA GLU A 49 11.63 -6.66 -2.10
C GLU A 49 11.35 -7.99 -1.41
N SER A 50 11.55 -8.06 -0.10
CA SER A 50 11.33 -9.28 0.67
C SER A 50 9.87 -9.53 1.02
N TYR A 51 9.00 -8.54 0.83
CA TYR A 51 7.57 -8.69 1.09
C TYR A 51 6.84 -9.05 -0.20
N SER A 52 6.00 -10.08 -0.14
CA SER A 52 5.17 -10.49 -1.28
C SER A 52 3.76 -9.92 -1.23
N ALA A 53 3.32 -9.47 -0.06
CA ALA A 53 2.00 -8.88 0.13
C ALA A 53 2.07 -7.78 1.20
N PHE A 54 1.23 -6.77 1.06
CA PHE A 54 1.28 -5.55 1.87
C PHE A 54 -0.09 -5.17 2.39
N GLU A 55 -0.10 -4.34 3.43
CA GLU A 55 -1.30 -3.69 3.90
C GLU A 55 -1.47 -2.37 3.13
N VAL A 56 -2.66 -2.16 2.55
CA VAL A 56 -2.90 -1.04 1.62
C VAL A 56 -4.13 -0.26 2.05
N ALA A 57 -4.03 1.06 1.97
CA ALA A 57 -5.16 1.96 2.14
C ALA A 57 -5.10 3.04 1.05
N LEU A 58 -6.28 3.49 0.60
CA LEU A 58 -6.39 4.54 -0.40
C LEU A 58 -7.21 5.70 0.14
N PHE A 59 -6.80 6.92 -0.22
CA PHE A 59 -7.40 8.16 0.28
C PHE A 59 -7.69 9.10 -0.88
N ASN A 60 -8.80 9.85 -0.77
CA ASN A 60 -9.08 10.93 -1.73
C ASN A 60 -8.35 12.22 -1.30
N VAL A 61 -8.54 13.30 -2.06
CA VAL A 61 -7.86 14.59 -1.78
C VAL A 61 -8.26 15.20 -0.44
N LYS A 62 -9.40 14.82 0.11
CA LYS A 62 -9.87 15.30 1.40
C LYS A 62 -9.36 14.46 2.56
N GLY A 63 -8.58 13.39 2.28
CA GLY A 63 -8.06 12.49 3.30
C GLY A 63 -9.04 11.43 3.75
N ASN A 64 -10.15 11.26 3.06
CA ASN A 64 -11.13 10.22 3.38
C ASN A 64 -10.73 8.89 2.74
N PHE A 65 -10.95 7.79 3.44
CA PHE A 65 -10.69 6.45 2.91
C PHE A 65 -11.58 6.17 1.70
N VAL A 66 -10.98 5.70 0.62
CA VAL A 66 -11.70 5.22 -0.58
C VAL A 66 -11.22 3.83 -1.00
N THR A 67 -10.57 3.11 -0.11
CA THR A 67 -10.00 1.78 -0.37
C THR A 67 -11.02 0.83 -0.99
N HIS A 68 -12.24 0.81 -0.45
CA HIS A 68 -13.32 -0.08 -0.89
C HIS A 68 -13.73 0.13 -2.36
N LYS A 69 -13.38 1.27 -2.96
CA LYS A 69 -13.68 1.53 -4.38
C LYS A 69 -12.74 0.81 -5.33
N PHE A 70 -11.61 0.31 -4.82
CA PHE A 70 -10.55 -0.27 -5.65
C PHE A 70 -10.24 -1.72 -5.31
N ILE A 71 -10.48 -2.13 -4.05
CA ILE A 71 -10.15 -3.47 -3.59
C ILE A 71 -11.03 -3.80 -2.38
N ASP A 72 -11.35 -5.08 -2.21
CA ASP A 72 -12.08 -5.54 -1.03
C ASP A 72 -11.28 -5.27 0.23
N CYS A 73 -11.94 -4.73 1.24
CA CYS A 73 -11.29 -4.42 2.51
C CYS A 73 -12.30 -4.56 3.65
N GLY A 74 -11.78 -4.53 4.88
CA GLY A 74 -12.61 -4.60 6.06
C GLY A 74 -13.29 -3.28 6.39
N ALA A 75 -14.04 -3.27 7.49
CA ALA A 75 -14.75 -2.08 7.94
C ALA A 75 -13.82 -0.93 8.33
N ASP A 76 -12.55 -1.24 8.59
CA ASP A 76 -11.52 -0.26 8.90
C ASP A 76 -10.95 0.42 7.65
N SER A 77 -11.43 0.06 6.46
CA SER A 77 -10.99 0.60 5.18
C SER A 77 -9.52 0.31 4.86
N ILE A 78 -8.99 -0.79 5.38
CA ILE A 78 -7.63 -1.25 5.16
C ILE A 78 -7.68 -2.64 4.53
N ALA A 79 -6.98 -2.81 3.41
CA ALA A 79 -6.89 -4.10 2.73
C ALA A 79 -5.59 -4.79 3.16
N GLY A 80 -5.71 -6.01 3.70
CA GLY A 80 -4.57 -6.80 4.14
C GLY A 80 -4.11 -7.77 3.08
N TRP A 81 -2.84 -8.16 3.15
CA TRP A 81 -2.23 -9.20 2.30
C TRP A 81 -2.44 -8.95 0.81
N VAL A 82 -2.27 -7.69 0.37
CA VAL A 82 -2.46 -7.34 -1.03
C VAL A 82 -1.19 -7.68 -1.81
N PRO A 83 -1.30 -8.57 -2.82
CA PRO A 83 -0.12 -8.94 -3.61
C PRO A 83 0.42 -7.79 -4.44
N ARG A 84 1.71 -7.86 -4.77
CA ARG A 84 2.38 -6.84 -5.60
C ARG A 84 1.65 -6.62 -6.94
N SER A 85 1.18 -7.68 -7.58
CA SER A 85 0.49 -7.58 -8.87
C SER A 85 -0.80 -6.76 -8.75
N VAL A 86 -1.54 -6.94 -7.67
CA VAL A 86 -2.78 -6.18 -7.43
C VAL A 86 -2.47 -4.72 -7.17
N ILE A 87 -1.43 -4.43 -6.37
CA ILE A 87 -0.99 -3.06 -6.11
C ILE A 87 -0.60 -2.38 -7.43
N ASN A 88 0.17 -3.07 -8.28
CA ASN A 88 0.59 -2.53 -9.57
C ASN A 88 -0.60 -2.23 -10.48
N ASN A 89 -1.62 -3.09 -10.48
CA ASN A 89 -2.84 -2.84 -11.26
C ASN A 89 -3.57 -1.59 -10.79
N ILE A 90 -3.65 -1.40 -9.48
CA ILE A 90 -4.29 -0.19 -8.90
C ILE A 90 -3.49 1.06 -9.30
N ILE A 91 -2.16 1.00 -9.15
CA ILE A 91 -1.29 2.12 -9.54
C ILE A 91 -1.48 2.44 -11.02
N TYR A 92 -1.49 1.42 -11.86
CA TYR A 92 -1.68 1.61 -13.30
C TYR A 92 -2.98 2.34 -13.61
N GLN A 93 -4.08 1.96 -12.98
CA GLN A 93 -5.37 2.61 -13.17
C GLN A 93 -5.35 4.07 -12.74
N LEU A 94 -4.67 4.37 -11.62
CA LEU A 94 -4.68 5.69 -11.03
C LEU A 94 -3.65 6.64 -11.65
N GLU A 95 -2.67 6.11 -12.36
CA GLU A 95 -1.63 6.91 -13.02
C GLU A 95 -1.92 7.14 -14.51
N ARG A 96 -3.06 6.71 -14.98
CA ARG A 96 -3.46 6.88 -16.39
C ARG A 96 -3.80 8.32 -16.74
#